data_49f830c673e4ece6f4303959b352640d
#
_entry.id   49f830c673e4ece6f4303959b352640d
#
_cell.length_a   1.000
_cell.length_b   1.000
_cell.length_c   1.000
_cell.angle_alpha   90.00
_cell.angle_beta   90.00
_cell.angle_gamma   90.00
#
_symmetry.space_group_name_H-M   'P 1'
#
loop_
_entity.id
_entity.type
_entity.pdbx_description
1 polymer ?
#
loop_
_entity_poly.entity_id
_entity_poly.type
_entity_poly.pdbx_seq_one_letter_code
_entity_poly.pdbx_strand_id
1 'polypeptide(L)'
;VNDQESAEECIKENRILRKIARHCVDETEGLFITLPEDSLDYQKTFLESCAKSGIDAQAIDPDLAKIMEPSVNPDLVGAVVVPDGSIDPFRLTASNMMDATENGAKMFTYCEVKNLIREGGKVIGVNVYDHKNRRERQFFAPLVVNAGGIWGQGIAEYADLKIKMFPAKGALLVMGHRINKLVINRCRKPADADI
;
A
#
# COMPACT_ATOMS: atom_id res chain seq x y z
N VAL A 1 -14.14 -2.39 -6.05
CA VAL A 1 -13.10 -1.54 -6.64
C VAL A 1 -13.34 -1.49 -8.14
N ASN A 2 -13.46 -0.28 -8.71
CA ASN A 2 -13.69 -0.11 -10.16
C ASN A 2 -12.38 -0.14 -10.96
N ASP A 3 -11.31 -0.66 -10.38
CA ASP A 3 -9.99 -0.74 -10.98
C ASP A 3 -9.50 -2.19 -10.93
N GLN A 4 -9.81 -2.92 -12.00
CA GLN A 4 -9.44 -4.32 -12.16
C GLN A 4 -7.92 -4.48 -12.28
N GLU A 5 -7.24 -3.59 -13.00
CA GLU A 5 -5.81 -3.64 -13.25
C GLU A 5 -5.03 -3.53 -11.92
N SER A 6 -5.36 -2.55 -11.10
CA SER A 6 -4.78 -2.41 -9.75
C SER A 6 -5.05 -3.65 -8.87
N ALA A 7 -6.23 -4.24 -8.95
CA ALA A 7 -6.54 -5.45 -8.17
C ALA A 7 -5.69 -6.65 -8.62
N GLU A 8 -5.50 -6.81 -9.94
CA GLU A 8 -4.64 -7.86 -10.52
C GLU A 8 -3.17 -7.67 -10.13
N GLU A 9 -2.68 -6.43 -10.15
CA GLU A 9 -1.33 -6.12 -9.69
C GLU A 9 -1.17 -6.41 -8.20
N CYS A 10 -2.10 -5.95 -7.37
CA CYS A 10 -2.06 -6.20 -5.93
C CYS A 10 -2.00 -7.69 -5.58
N ILE A 11 -2.82 -8.55 -6.22
CA ILE A 11 -2.77 -9.98 -5.91
C ILE A 11 -1.49 -10.65 -6.43
N LYS A 12 -0.93 -10.19 -7.55
CA LYS A 12 0.37 -10.67 -8.04
C LYS A 12 1.48 -10.31 -7.04
N GLU A 13 1.54 -9.05 -6.61
CA GLU A 13 2.53 -8.58 -5.63
C GLU A 13 2.36 -9.27 -4.27
N ASN A 14 1.13 -9.47 -3.80
CA ASN A 14 0.86 -10.23 -2.58
C ASN A 14 1.51 -11.63 -2.63
N ARG A 15 1.33 -12.36 -3.75
CA ARG A 15 1.94 -13.68 -3.95
C ARG A 15 3.47 -13.64 -3.99
N ILE A 16 4.05 -12.59 -4.59
CA ILE A 16 5.49 -12.38 -4.64
C ILE A 16 6.03 -12.10 -3.23
N LEU A 17 5.45 -11.15 -2.50
CA LEU A 17 5.87 -10.77 -1.15
C LEU A 17 5.80 -11.94 -0.16
N ARG A 18 4.73 -12.74 -0.22
CA ARG A 18 4.60 -13.97 0.59
C ARG A 18 5.71 -14.98 0.31
N LYS A 19 6.29 -14.96 -0.87
CA LYS A 19 7.38 -15.86 -1.26
C LYS A 19 8.76 -15.31 -0.90
N ILE A 20 9.05 -14.04 -1.26
CA ILE A 20 10.39 -13.46 -1.14
C ILE A 20 10.62 -12.69 0.16
N ALA A 21 9.56 -12.15 0.77
CA ALA A 21 9.59 -11.34 1.99
C ALA A 21 8.72 -11.92 3.10
N ARG A 22 8.69 -13.25 3.22
CA ARG A 22 7.84 -13.98 4.17
C ARG A 22 8.00 -13.53 5.62
N HIS A 23 9.20 -13.09 6.00
CA HIS A 23 9.49 -12.57 7.34
C HIS A 23 8.88 -11.19 7.62
N CYS A 24 8.35 -10.52 6.60
CA CYS A 24 7.67 -9.23 6.71
C CYS A 24 6.15 -9.34 6.59
N VAL A 25 5.62 -10.51 6.20
CA VAL A 25 4.20 -10.72 5.94
C VAL A 25 3.60 -11.64 6.97
N ASP A 26 2.51 -11.20 7.59
CA ASP A 26 1.66 -11.99 8.48
C ASP A 26 0.45 -12.47 7.66
N GLU A 27 0.40 -13.77 7.36
CA GLU A 27 -0.65 -14.38 6.52
C GLU A 27 -1.93 -14.54 7.35
N THR A 28 -2.67 -13.44 7.52
CA THR A 28 -3.84 -13.39 8.40
C THR A 28 -5.16 -13.66 7.69
N GLU A 29 -5.19 -13.63 6.37
CA GLU A 29 -6.40 -13.54 5.55
C GLU A 29 -7.18 -12.23 5.76
N GLY A 30 -8.09 -11.93 4.85
CA GLY A 30 -9.01 -10.80 4.91
C GLY A 30 -10.46 -11.27 5.01
N LEU A 31 -11.24 -10.57 5.81
CA LEU A 31 -12.67 -10.83 5.98
C LEU A 31 -13.46 -9.58 5.59
N PHE A 32 -14.19 -9.64 4.50
CA PHE A 32 -15.10 -8.59 4.06
C PHE A 32 -16.49 -8.89 4.59
N ILE A 33 -16.98 -8.06 5.52
CA ILE A 33 -18.29 -8.26 6.17
C ILE A 33 -19.37 -7.35 5.56
N THR A 34 -20.58 -7.87 5.43
CA THR A 34 -21.77 -7.12 5.04
C THR A 34 -22.64 -6.94 6.29
N LEU A 35 -22.97 -5.71 6.62
CA LEU A 35 -23.88 -5.37 7.72
C LEU A 35 -25.32 -5.19 7.20
N PRO A 36 -26.36 -5.16 8.08
CA PRO A 36 -27.75 -5.03 7.65
C PRO A 36 -28.06 -3.79 6.80
N GLU A 37 -27.32 -2.71 7.01
CA GLU A 37 -27.44 -1.48 6.23
C GLU A 37 -26.73 -1.53 4.87
N ASP A 38 -25.91 -2.54 4.62
CA ASP A 38 -25.21 -2.75 3.36
C ASP A 38 -26.03 -3.64 2.41
N SER A 39 -25.73 -3.62 1.12
CA SER A 39 -26.43 -4.42 0.14
C SER A 39 -25.75 -5.78 -0.06
N LEU A 40 -26.46 -6.88 0.21
CA LEU A 40 -26.00 -8.22 -0.15
C LEU A 40 -25.81 -8.42 -1.66
N ASP A 41 -26.50 -7.65 -2.51
CA ASP A 41 -26.27 -7.70 -3.95
C ASP A 41 -24.87 -7.23 -4.34
N TYR A 42 -24.30 -6.31 -3.54
CA TYR A 42 -22.92 -5.88 -3.76
C TYR A 42 -21.92 -7.01 -3.51
N GLN A 43 -22.20 -7.93 -2.60
CA GLN A 43 -21.34 -9.08 -2.35
C GLN A 43 -21.17 -9.96 -3.60
N LYS A 44 -22.22 -10.13 -4.41
CA LYS A 44 -22.13 -10.85 -5.69
C LYS A 44 -21.19 -10.13 -6.67
N THR A 45 -21.40 -8.82 -6.82
CA THR A 45 -20.54 -7.96 -7.65
C THR A 45 -19.08 -8.01 -7.19
N PHE A 46 -18.86 -8.02 -5.89
CA PHE A 46 -17.53 -8.14 -5.29
C PHE A 46 -16.86 -9.46 -5.64
N LEU A 47 -17.56 -10.59 -5.47
CA LEU A 47 -17.07 -11.93 -5.81
C LEU A 47 -16.75 -12.07 -7.30
N GLU A 48 -17.63 -11.55 -8.18
CA GLU A 48 -17.39 -11.55 -9.63
C GLU A 48 -16.15 -10.73 -10.00
N SER A 49 -15.95 -9.58 -9.34
CA SER A 49 -14.78 -8.73 -9.56
C SER A 49 -13.49 -9.38 -9.06
N CYS A 50 -13.53 -10.05 -7.91
CA CYS A 50 -12.43 -10.85 -7.39
C CYS A 50 -12.04 -11.97 -8.36
N ALA A 51 -13.01 -12.72 -8.86
CA ALA A 51 -12.77 -13.81 -9.82
C ALA A 51 -12.12 -13.29 -11.11
N LYS A 52 -12.60 -12.16 -11.65
CA LYS A 52 -12.02 -11.51 -12.84
C LYS A 52 -10.58 -11.08 -12.63
N SER A 53 -10.24 -10.63 -11.43
CA SER A 53 -8.88 -10.18 -11.05
C SER A 53 -7.98 -11.33 -10.57
N GLY A 54 -8.45 -12.58 -10.58
CA GLY A 54 -7.68 -13.74 -10.13
C GLY A 54 -7.47 -13.80 -8.61
N ILE A 55 -8.36 -13.17 -7.83
CA ILE A 55 -8.41 -13.22 -6.37
C ILE A 55 -9.34 -14.36 -5.97
N ASP A 56 -8.84 -15.30 -5.17
CA ASP A 56 -9.61 -16.43 -4.63
C ASP A 56 -10.45 -15.94 -3.44
N ALA A 57 -11.66 -15.46 -3.73
CA ALA A 57 -12.61 -14.94 -2.77
C ALA A 57 -13.75 -15.95 -2.56
N GLN A 58 -14.10 -16.22 -1.30
CA GLN A 58 -15.12 -17.21 -0.95
C GLN A 58 -16.16 -16.58 -0.01
N ALA A 59 -17.43 -16.64 -0.42
CA ALA A 59 -18.52 -16.33 0.49
C ALA A 59 -18.63 -17.41 1.56
N ILE A 60 -18.75 -16.98 2.81
CA ILE A 60 -18.93 -17.87 3.95
C ILE A 60 -20.18 -17.51 4.74
N ASP A 61 -20.67 -18.45 5.52
CA ASP A 61 -21.78 -18.25 6.41
C ASP A 61 -21.45 -17.20 7.49
N PRO A 62 -22.37 -16.28 7.84
CA PRO A 62 -22.19 -15.29 8.90
C PRO A 62 -21.78 -15.89 10.25
N ASP A 63 -22.30 -17.05 10.62
CA ASP A 63 -21.95 -17.68 11.89
C ASP A 63 -20.53 -18.27 11.85
N LEU A 64 -20.10 -18.78 10.68
CA LEU A 64 -18.70 -19.17 10.49
C LEU A 64 -17.76 -17.99 10.61
N ALA A 65 -18.13 -16.84 10.03
CA ALA A 65 -17.34 -15.62 10.15
C ALA A 65 -17.16 -15.17 11.62
N LYS A 66 -18.21 -15.27 12.42
CA LYS A 66 -18.16 -14.98 13.89
C LYS A 66 -17.30 -15.98 14.65
N ILE A 67 -17.23 -17.23 14.19
CA ILE A 67 -16.33 -18.25 14.77
C ILE A 67 -14.87 -17.94 14.43
N MET A 68 -14.60 -17.58 13.17
CA MET A 68 -13.26 -17.24 12.70
C MET A 68 -12.72 -15.98 13.39
N GLU A 69 -13.58 -14.97 13.54
CA GLU A 69 -13.23 -13.69 14.14
C GLU A 69 -14.34 -13.20 15.09
N PRO A 70 -14.28 -13.58 16.37
CA PRO A 70 -15.32 -13.22 17.35
C PRO A 70 -15.46 -11.71 17.63
N SER A 71 -14.50 -10.91 17.20
CA SER A 71 -14.52 -9.44 17.37
C SER A 71 -15.36 -8.70 16.33
N VAL A 72 -15.86 -9.39 15.29
CA VAL A 72 -16.72 -8.76 14.28
C VAL A 72 -18.07 -8.36 14.84
N ASN A 73 -18.71 -7.41 14.15
CA ASN A 73 -20.07 -7.02 14.49
C ASN A 73 -21.02 -8.25 14.48
N PRO A 74 -21.72 -8.55 15.58
CA PRO A 74 -22.60 -9.73 15.66
C PRO A 74 -23.78 -9.70 14.69
N ASP A 75 -24.18 -8.50 14.23
CA ASP A 75 -25.33 -8.31 13.32
C ASP A 75 -24.95 -8.48 11.84
N LEU A 76 -23.73 -8.91 11.53
CA LEU A 76 -23.33 -9.14 10.13
C LEU A 76 -24.26 -10.15 9.44
N VAL A 77 -24.62 -9.86 8.19
CA VAL A 77 -25.55 -10.63 7.38
C VAL A 77 -24.88 -11.37 6.21
N GLY A 78 -23.61 -11.10 5.99
CA GLY A 78 -22.79 -11.76 4.96
C GLY A 78 -21.30 -11.57 5.21
N ALA A 79 -20.50 -12.50 4.70
CA ALA A 79 -19.05 -12.42 4.80
C ALA A 79 -18.37 -13.06 3.58
N VAL A 80 -17.21 -12.53 3.22
CA VAL A 80 -16.34 -13.06 2.16
C VAL A 80 -14.91 -13.10 2.68
N VAL A 81 -14.27 -14.25 2.59
CA VAL A 81 -12.84 -14.44 2.88
C VAL A 81 -12.04 -14.22 1.61
N VAL A 82 -10.92 -13.51 1.74
CA VAL A 82 -9.98 -13.25 0.64
C VAL A 82 -8.53 -13.52 1.10
N PRO A 83 -7.61 -13.84 0.17
CA PRO A 83 -6.19 -14.02 0.49
C PRO A 83 -5.53 -12.66 0.75
N ASP A 84 -5.63 -12.18 1.98
CA ASP A 84 -5.04 -10.94 2.45
C ASP A 84 -4.01 -11.21 3.56
N GLY A 85 -3.34 -10.19 4.03
CA GLY A 85 -2.36 -10.26 5.10
C GLY A 85 -1.91 -8.90 5.55
N SER A 86 -1.36 -8.83 6.75
CA SER A 86 -0.71 -7.62 7.22
C SER A 86 0.79 -7.66 6.92
N ILE A 87 1.36 -6.50 6.70
CA ILE A 87 2.78 -6.34 6.41
C ILE A 87 3.44 -5.43 7.45
N ASP A 88 4.66 -5.76 7.84
CA ASP A 88 5.53 -4.85 8.59
C ASP A 88 6.27 -3.94 7.59
N PRO A 89 5.82 -2.68 7.39
CA PRO A 89 6.40 -1.78 6.39
C PRO A 89 7.81 -1.35 6.75
N PHE A 90 8.15 -1.29 8.04
CA PHE A 90 9.50 -0.93 8.49
C PHE A 90 10.48 -2.04 8.16
N ARG A 91 10.10 -3.28 8.48
CA ARG A 91 10.93 -4.45 8.21
C ARG A 91 11.12 -4.68 6.72
N LEU A 92 10.05 -4.55 5.92
CA LEU A 92 10.13 -4.67 4.48
C LEU A 92 11.04 -3.61 3.87
N THR A 93 10.88 -2.35 4.28
CA THR A 93 11.72 -1.25 3.82
C THR A 93 13.20 -1.48 4.18
N ALA A 94 13.47 -1.89 5.43
CA ALA A 94 14.82 -2.20 5.87
C ALA A 94 15.44 -3.36 5.07
N SER A 95 14.68 -4.44 4.81
CA SER A 95 15.15 -5.58 4.01
C SER A 95 15.48 -5.16 2.58
N ASN A 96 14.63 -4.37 1.94
CA ASN A 96 14.91 -3.84 0.59
C ASN A 96 16.16 -2.95 0.57
N MET A 97 16.37 -2.13 1.60
CA MET A 97 17.56 -1.29 1.72
C MET A 97 18.83 -2.12 1.91
N MET A 98 18.76 -3.18 2.70
CA MET A 98 19.90 -4.09 2.93
C MET A 98 20.26 -4.82 1.64
N ASP A 99 19.29 -5.45 0.97
CA ASP A 99 19.50 -6.15 -0.30
C ASP A 99 20.06 -5.20 -1.37
N ALA A 100 19.49 -4.02 -1.52
CA ALA A 100 20.02 -3.02 -2.46
C ALA A 100 21.47 -2.63 -2.14
N THR A 101 21.81 -2.49 -0.85
CA THR A 101 23.18 -2.13 -0.42
C THR A 101 24.16 -3.27 -0.70
N GLU A 102 23.77 -4.51 -0.45
CA GLU A 102 24.56 -5.71 -0.81
C GLU A 102 24.82 -5.80 -2.31
N ASN A 103 23.89 -5.31 -3.13
CA ASN A 103 24.02 -5.19 -4.58
C ASN A 103 24.67 -3.87 -5.06
N GLY A 104 25.34 -3.14 -4.17
CA GLY A 104 26.16 -1.96 -4.49
C GLY A 104 25.42 -0.62 -4.50
N ALA A 105 24.16 -0.56 -4.10
CA ALA A 105 23.46 0.71 -3.95
C ALA A 105 23.99 1.49 -2.74
N LYS A 106 23.89 2.83 -2.81
CA LYS A 106 24.25 3.73 -1.70
C LYS A 106 23.02 4.39 -1.16
N MET A 107 22.78 4.23 0.13
CA MET A 107 21.65 4.85 0.85
C MET A 107 22.07 6.14 1.54
N PHE A 108 21.30 7.19 1.34
CA PHE A 108 21.51 8.49 1.97
C PHE A 108 20.23 8.91 2.67
N THR A 109 20.14 8.62 3.95
CA THR A 109 19.06 9.11 4.81
C THR A 109 19.32 10.56 5.24
N TYR A 110 18.27 11.30 5.57
CA TYR A 110 18.35 12.72 5.93
C TYR A 110 18.91 13.62 4.83
N CYS A 111 18.84 13.17 3.56
CA CYS A 111 19.25 13.94 2.39
C CYS A 111 18.00 14.41 1.63
N GLU A 112 17.68 15.67 1.75
CA GLU A 112 16.52 16.27 1.09
C GLU A 112 16.90 16.82 -0.28
N VAL A 113 16.19 16.41 -1.33
CA VAL A 113 16.37 16.98 -2.67
C VAL A 113 15.84 18.40 -2.68
N LYS A 114 16.70 19.36 -2.99
CA LYS A 114 16.39 20.79 -3.05
C LYS A 114 16.18 21.30 -4.46
N ASN A 115 16.80 20.66 -5.45
CA ASN A 115 16.65 21.00 -6.86
C ASN A 115 17.21 19.89 -7.74
N LEU A 116 16.91 19.95 -9.03
CA LEU A 116 17.50 19.11 -10.06
C LEU A 116 18.68 19.84 -10.73
N ILE A 117 19.73 19.10 -11.08
CA ILE A 117 20.82 19.61 -11.90
C ILE A 117 20.47 19.33 -13.35
N ARG A 118 20.48 20.36 -14.21
CA ARG A 118 20.08 20.27 -15.60
C ARG A 118 21.20 20.76 -16.52
N GLU A 119 21.40 20.07 -17.63
CA GLU A 119 22.31 20.47 -18.68
C GLU A 119 21.72 20.12 -20.04
N GLY A 120 21.70 21.07 -20.97
CA GLY A 120 21.13 20.84 -22.31
C GLY A 120 19.67 20.39 -22.31
N GLY A 121 18.86 20.82 -21.30
CA GLY A 121 17.46 20.43 -21.16
C GLY A 121 17.25 19.06 -20.52
N LYS A 122 18.29 18.33 -20.17
CA LYS A 122 18.24 17.02 -19.51
C LYS A 122 18.55 17.15 -18.02
N VAL A 123 17.90 16.32 -17.21
CA VAL A 123 18.28 16.13 -15.81
C VAL A 123 19.51 15.23 -15.75
N ILE A 124 20.57 15.68 -15.11
CA ILE A 124 21.84 14.98 -14.97
C ILE A 124 22.21 14.70 -13.51
N GLY A 125 21.37 15.11 -12.56
CA GLY A 125 21.62 14.92 -11.15
C GLY A 125 20.67 15.70 -10.25
N VAL A 126 21.01 15.71 -8.96
CA VAL A 126 20.25 16.40 -7.91
C VAL A 126 21.14 17.19 -6.99
N ASN A 127 20.66 18.36 -6.56
CA ASN A 127 21.19 19.09 -5.41
C ASN A 127 20.43 18.65 -4.17
N VAL A 128 21.13 18.26 -3.13
CA VAL A 128 20.55 17.82 -1.87
C VAL A 128 21.11 18.58 -0.69
N TYR A 129 20.29 18.74 0.34
CA TYR A 129 20.74 19.20 1.64
C TYR A 129 20.84 18.01 2.60
N ASP A 130 22.03 17.73 3.08
CA ASP A 130 22.35 16.71 4.08
C ASP A 130 22.10 17.28 5.48
N HIS A 131 20.94 17.01 6.06
CA HIS A 131 20.53 17.53 7.37
C HIS A 131 21.41 17.02 8.51
N LYS A 132 22.00 15.83 8.39
CA LYS A 132 22.86 15.24 9.40
C LYS A 132 24.20 15.99 9.50
N ASN A 133 24.77 16.32 8.34
CA ASN A 133 26.07 17.00 8.26
C ASN A 133 25.93 18.51 8.01
N ARG A 134 24.70 19.03 7.89
CA ARG A 134 24.36 20.45 7.65
C ARG A 134 25.11 21.04 6.47
N ARG A 135 25.13 20.35 5.33
CA ARG A 135 25.84 20.75 4.12
C ARG A 135 25.08 20.40 2.85
N GLU A 136 25.33 21.17 1.81
CA GLU A 136 24.86 20.86 0.47
C GLU A 136 25.77 19.80 -0.17
N ARG A 137 25.16 18.96 -1.01
CA ARG A 137 25.83 17.92 -1.81
C ARG A 137 25.18 17.85 -3.17
N GLN A 138 25.94 17.34 -4.13
CA GLN A 138 25.47 17.05 -5.49
C GLN A 138 25.67 15.57 -5.80
N PHE A 139 24.66 14.99 -6.42
CA PHE A 139 24.76 13.65 -6.97
C PHE A 139 24.44 13.69 -8.45
N PHE A 140 25.28 13.06 -9.24
CA PHE A 140 25.13 12.98 -10.70
C PHE A 140 24.74 11.57 -11.10
N ALA A 141 23.81 11.44 -12.04
CA ALA A 141 23.36 10.18 -12.60
C ALA A 141 22.77 10.39 -13.99
N PRO A 142 22.85 9.40 -14.88
CA PRO A 142 22.26 9.48 -16.21
C PRO A 142 20.72 9.45 -16.17
N LEU A 143 20.14 8.99 -15.08
CA LEU A 143 18.70 8.93 -14.84
C LEU A 143 18.40 9.28 -13.38
N VAL A 144 17.37 10.10 -13.17
CA VAL A 144 16.81 10.42 -11.84
C VAL A 144 15.39 9.92 -11.78
N VAL A 145 15.09 9.05 -10.81
CA VAL A 145 13.75 8.52 -10.56
C VAL A 145 13.12 9.27 -9.39
N ASN A 146 11.98 9.92 -9.65
CA ASN A 146 11.21 10.57 -8.60
C ASN A 146 10.21 9.59 -7.99
N ALA A 147 10.53 9.04 -6.84
CA ALA A 147 9.66 8.19 -6.02
C ALA A 147 9.26 8.88 -4.72
N GLY A 148 9.09 10.21 -4.73
CA GLY A 148 8.88 11.06 -3.58
C GLY A 148 7.47 11.02 -2.97
N GLY A 149 6.59 10.09 -3.39
CA GLY A 149 5.23 9.97 -2.86
C GLY A 149 4.47 11.31 -2.96
N ILE A 150 3.87 11.76 -1.86
CA ILE A 150 3.11 13.02 -1.81
C ILE A 150 3.96 14.28 -2.09
N TRP A 151 5.27 14.20 -1.96
CA TRP A 151 6.21 15.30 -2.30
C TRP A 151 6.70 15.25 -3.74
N GLY A 152 6.32 14.20 -4.49
CA GLY A 152 6.74 13.99 -5.88
C GLY A 152 6.37 15.15 -6.81
N GLN A 153 5.23 15.82 -6.58
CA GLN A 153 4.84 17.00 -7.33
C GLN A 153 5.87 18.13 -7.21
N GLY A 154 6.31 18.45 -5.99
CA GLY A 154 7.31 19.50 -5.75
C GLY A 154 8.66 19.18 -6.40
N ILE A 155 9.06 17.90 -6.45
CA ILE A 155 10.28 17.48 -7.15
C ILE A 155 10.11 17.62 -8.67
N ALA A 156 8.95 17.28 -9.21
CA ALA A 156 8.66 17.41 -10.64
C ALA A 156 8.67 18.88 -11.11
N GLU A 157 8.24 19.80 -10.26
CA GLU A 157 8.26 21.25 -10.54
C GLU A 157 9.68 21.79 -10.77
N TYR A 158 10.70 21.18 -10.17
CA TYR A 158 12.11 21.50 -10.47
C TYR A 158 12.53 21.14 -11.92
N ALA A 159 11.75 20.30 -12.59
CA ALA A 159 11.94 19.95 -14.00
C ALA A 159 10.92 20.67 -14.92
N ASP A 160 10.18 21.66 -14.43
CA ASP A 160 9.09 22.36 -15.13
C ASP A 160 7.93 21.40 -15.52
N LEU A 161 7.80 20.27 -14.81
CA LEU A 161 6.75 19.28 -15.04
C LEU A 161 5.60 19.48 -14.02
N LYS A 162 4.38 19.48 -14.53
CA LYS A 162 3.17 19.52 -13.70
C LYS A 162 2.58 18.13 -13.58
N ILE A 163 2.62 17.55 -12.39
CA ILE A 163 1.94 16.31 -12.05
C ILE A 163 0.64 16.67 -11.32
N LYS A 164 -0.48 16.15 -11.82
CA LYS A 164 -1.76 16.32 -11.15
C LYS A 164 -1.88 15.29 -10.05
N MET A 165 -1.82 15.73 -8.80
CA MET A 165 -1.99 14.88 -7.62
C MET A 165 -3.21 15.30 -6.82
N PHE A 166 -3.87 14.32 -6.21
CA PHE A 166 -4.99 14.52 -5.30
C PHE A 166 -4.63 13.91 -3.94
N PRO A 167 -3.90 14.64 -3.08
CA PRO A 167 -3.52 14.14 -1.76
C PRO A 167 -4.76 13.87 -0.93
N ALA A 168 -4.86 12.67 -0.37
CA ALA A 168 -5.85 12.31 0.64
C ALA A 168 -5.16 12.08 1.99
N LYS A 169 -5.86 12.39 3.07
CA LYS A 169 -5.37 12.16 4.43
C LYS A 169 -6.29 11.17 5.14
N GLY A 170 -5.73 10.06 5.58
CA GLY A 170 -6.38 9.10 6.47
C GLY A 170 -5.86 9.25 7.90
N ALA A 171 -6.69 8.96 8.88
CA ALA A 171 -6.30 8.82 10.28
C ALA A 171 -6.14 7.32 10.61
N LEU A 172 -5.05 6.98 11.30
CA LEU A 172 -4.82 5.64 11.82
C LEU A 172 -4.92 5.66 13.34
N LEU A 173 -5.73 4.76 13.89
CA LEU A 173 -5.80 4.52 15.33
C LEU A 173 -4.89 3.34 15.66
N VAL A 174 -3.84 3.60 16.44
CA VAL A 174 -2.95 2.55 16.92
C VAL A 174 -3.43 2.08 18.29
N MET A 175 -3.84 0.82 18.37
CA MET A 175 -4.33 0.21 19.59
C MET A 175 -3.20 -0.39 20.41
N GLY A 176 -3.34 -0.40 21.73
CA GLY A 176 -2.34 -0.96 22.67
C GLY A 176 -2.21 -2.48 22.64
N HIS A 177 -3.14 -3.17 21.99
CA HIS A 177 -3.14 -4.61 21.79
C HIS A 177 -3.86 -4.98 20.50
N ARG A 178 -3.63 -6.18 20.00
CA ARG A 178 -4.33 -6.70 18.83
C ARG A 178 -5.78 -7.01 19.19
N ILE A 179 -6.72 -6.40 18.46
CA ILE A 179 -8.17 -6.56 18.70
C ILE A 179 -8.70 -7.76 17.92
N ASN A 180 -8.24 -7.94 16.68
CA ASN A 180 -8.70 -8.95 15.72
C ASN A 180 -7.52 -9.72 15.12
N LYS A 181 -7.79 -10.91 14.62
CA LYS A 181 -6.79 -11.78 13.97
C LYS A 181 -6.75 -11.56 12.46
N LEU A 182 -7.92 -11.36 11.84
CA LEU A 182 -8.08 -11.16 10.41
C LEU A 182 -8.01 -9.67 10.05
N VAL A 183 -7.70 -9.36 8.78
CA VAL A 183 -7.88 -8.02 8.23
C VAL A 183 -9.37 -7.84 7.92
N ILE A 184 -10.06 -6.96 8.63
CA ILE A 184 -11.50 -6.79 8.49
C ILE A 184 -11.80 -5.56 7.63
N ASN A 185 -12.65 -5.76 6.62
CA ASN A 185 -13.15 -4.71 5.74
C ASN A 185 -14.69 -4.81 5.61
N ARG A 186 -15.33 -3.74 5.13
CA ARG A 186 -16.75 -3.74 4.79
C ARG A 186 -16.95 -4.13 3.32
N CYS A 187 -17.87 -5.09 3.07
CA CYS A 187 -18.29 -5.48 1.71
C CYS A 187 -19.45 -4.59 1.26
N ARG A 188 -19.11 -3.36 0.85
CA ARG A 188 -20.07 -2.37 0.34
C ARG A 188 -19.46 -1.55 -0.78
N LYS A 189 -20.28 -0.74 -1.47
CA LYS A 189 -19.73 0.23 -2.42
C LYS A 189 -18.75 1.13 -1.69
N PRO A 190 -17.55 1.39 -2.28
CA PRO A 190 -16.59 2.28 -1.67
C PRO A 190 -17.21 3.64 -1.33
N ALA A 191 -16.92 4.14 -0.15
CA ALA A 191 -17.28 5.47 0.29
C ALA A 191 -16.00 6.23 0.67
N ASP A 192 -16.08 7.57 0.70
CA ASP A 192 -14.90 8.44 0.93
C ASP A 192 -14.24 8.26 2.31
N ALA A 193 -14.87 7.52 3.21
CA ALA A 193 -14.37 7.26 4.55
C ALA A 193 -14.74 5.83 5.00
N ASP A 194 -14.19 4.83 4.33
CA ASP A 194 -14.26 3.46 4.84
C ASP A 194 -13.16 3.25 5.90
N ILE A 195 -13.64 3.15 7.13
CA ILE A 195 -12.84 2.78 8.29
C ILE A 195 -13.33 1.43 8.77
#